data_a398b7ebd58885be989d9f31f19448bb
#
_entry.id   a398b7ebd58885be989d9f31f19448bb
#
_cell.length_a   1.000
_cell.length_b   1.000
_cell.length_c   1.000
_cell.angle_alpha   90.00
_cell.angle_beta   90.00
_cell.angle_gamma   90.00
#
_symmetry.space_group_name_H-M   'P 1'
#
loop_
_entity.id
_entity.type
_entity.pdbx_description
1 polymer ?
#
loop_
_entity_poly.entity_id
_entity_poly.type
_entity_poly.pdbx_seq_one_letter_code
_entity_poly.pdbx_strand_id
1 'polypeptide(L)'
;MFKTIIVPVDGSTGSERILLFAEHIARHNQAQVIVVHAYAAPTAYAWTDGYELLLKQLESIANEVVQDAVDALRTAGVTASGDLRQGDPVTAILDAVRIHEADLIVMGSRAQKIDNMAEALLGSVSSAVLLRTYCPVLIVP
;
A
#
# COMPACT_ATOMS: atom_id res chain seq x y z
N MET A 1 -0.03 4.03 -21.37
CA MET A 1 -0.92 4.97 -20.66
C MET A 1 -0.47 5.21 -19.24
N PHE A 2 -0.45 4.18 -18.38
CA PHE A 2 0.07 4.34 -17.03
C PHE A 2 1.59 4.21 -17.00
N LYS A 3 2.26 5.11 -16.29
CA LYS A 3 3.74 5.13 -16.16
C LYS A 3 4.20 4.80 -14.76
N THR A 4 3.47 5.25 -13.75
CA THR A 4 3.80 5.04 -12.35
C THR A 4 2.56 4.63 -11.57
N ILE A 5 2.61 3.44 -11.00
CA ILE A 5 1.50 2.83 -10.28
C ILE A 5 1.85 2.75 -8.80
N ILE A 6 0.99 3.29 -7.95
CA ILE A 6 1.11 3.14 -6.49
C ILE A 6 0.33 1.89 -6.07
N VAL A 7 0.98 1.03 -5.32
CA VAL A 7 0.36 -0.19 -4.76
C VAL A 7 0.52 -0.17 -3.24
N PRO A 8 -0.50 0.27 -2.50
CA PRO A 8 -0.49 0.17 -1.06
C PRO A 8 -0.62 -1.28 -0.60
N VAL A 9 0.21 -1.67 0.35
CA VAL A 9 0.15 -2.98 1.00
C VAL A 9 0.12 -2.79 2.50
N ASP A 10 -0.48 -3.75 3.20
CA ASP A 10 -0.63 -3.67 4.65
C ASP A 10 -0.11 -4.89 5.40
N GLY A 11 0.54 -5.79 4.67
CA GLY A 11 1.06 -7.05 5.23
C GLY A 11 0.03 -8.17 5.34
N SER A 12 -1.21 -7.95 4.90
CA SER A 12 -2.24 -8.98 4.91
C SER A 12 -2.07 -9.99 3.76
N THR A 13 -2.70 -11.15 3.89
CA THR A 13 -2.68 -12.20 2.87
C THR A 13 -3.39 -11.81 1.57
N GLY A 14 -4.25 -10.80 1.59
CA GLY A 14 -4.92 -10.28 0.39
C GLY A 14 -4.00 -9.53 -0.57
N SER A 15 -2.80 -9.19 -0.15
CA SER A 15 -1.84 -8.42 -0.96
C SER A 15 -1.41 -9.16 -2.22
N GLU A 16 -1.35 -10.49 -2.21
CA GLU A 16 -0.95 -11.28 -3.38
C GLU A 16 -1.86 -11.03 -4.57
N ARG A 17 -3.17 -10.97 -4.34
CA ARG A 17 -4.14 -10.70 -5.41
C ARG A 17 -3.99 -9.29 -5.97
N ILE A 18 -3.75 -8.32 -5.12
CA ILE A 18 -3.51 -6.93 -5.52
C ILE A 18 -2.25 -6.84 -6.38
N LEU A 19 -1.18 -7.53 -5.98
CA LEU A 19 0.07 -7.55 -6.72
C LEU A 19 -0.08 -8.18 -8.10
N LEU A 20 -0.92 -9.21 -8.25
CA LEU A 20 -1.19 -9.81 -9.56
C LEU A 20 -1.85 -8.83 -10.53
N PHE A 21 -2.83 -8.04 -10.05
CA PHE A 21 -3.44 -7.00 -10.87
C PHE A 21 -2.44 -5.91 -11.23
N ALA A 22 -1.66 -5.45 -10.26
CA ALA A 22 -0.64 -4.43 -10.48
C ALA A 22 0.42 -4.89 -11.48
N GLU A 23 0.90 -6.13 -11.33
CA GLU A 23 1.85 -6.75 -12.25
C GLU A 23 1.32 -6.75 -13.69
N HIS A 24 0.08 -7.23 -13.87
CA HIS A 24 -0.54 -7.31 -15.19
C HIS A 24 -0.60 -5.94 -15.87
N ILE A 25 -1.07 -4.94 -15.15
CA ILE A 25 -1.18 -3.57 -15.68
C ILE A 25 0.20 -2.98 -15.95
N ALA A 26 1.13 -3.14 -15.03
CA ALA A 26 2.49 -2.62 -15.17
C ALA A 26 3.20 -3.20 -16.39
N ARG A 27 3.09 -4.50 -16.60
CA ARG A 27 3.71 -5.17 -17.75
C ARG A 27 3.12 -4.70 -19.08
N HIS A 28 1.81 -4.54 -19.16
CA HIS A 28 1.15 -4.07 -20.39
C HIS A 28 1.42 -2.60 -20.71
N ASN A 29 1.71 -1.79 -19.70
CA ASN A 29 1.98 -0.37 -19.86
C ASN A 29 3.46 -0.03 -19.79
N GLN A 30 4.34 -0.99 -19.50
CA GLN A 30 5.76 -0.74 -19.21
C GLN A 30 5.92 0.27 -18.06
N ALA A 31 5.05 0.16 -17.06
CA ALA A 31 5.02 1.05 -15.91
C ALA A 31 5.95 0.57 -14.81
N GLN A 32 6.40 1.49 -13.98
CA GLN A 32 7.02 1.16 -12.70
C GLN A 32 5.95 1.08 -11.62
N VAL A 33 6.21 0.26 -10.60
CA VAL A 33 5.35 0.12 -9.42
C VAL A 33 6.10 0.63 -8.20
N ILE A 34 5.44 1.48 -7.43
CA ILE A 34 5.91 1.92 -6.12
C ILE A 34 5.03 1.24 -5.07
N VAL A 35 5.61 0.35 -4.28
CA VAL A 35 4.92 -0.33 -3.18
C VAL A 35 4.97 0.59 -1.96
N VAL A 36 3.81 0.98 -1.47
CA VAL A 36 3.68 1.87 -0.32
C VAL A 36 3.15 1.10 0.89
N HIS A 37 3.82 1.24 2.00
CA HIS A 37 3.36 0.71 3.28
C HIS A 37 3.54 1.76 4.36
N ALA A 38 2.56 1.87 5.24
CA ALA A 38 2.60 2.76 6.39
C ALA A 38 2.56 1.94 7.68
N TYR A 39 3.37 2.33 8.64
CA TYR A 39 3.36 1.75 9.97
C TYR A 39 3.25 2.83 11.02
N ALA A 40 2.54 2.52 12.11
CA ALA A 40 2.35 3.45 13.21
C ALA A 40 3.40 3.22 14.30
N ALA A 41 3.93 4.32 14.84
CA ALA A 41 4.74 4.30 16.04
C ALA A 41 3.85 4.59 17.26
N PRO A 42 3.85 3.73 18.30
CA PRO A 42 3.02 3.96 19.47
C PRO A 42 3.62 5.06 20.36
N THR A 43 3.19 6.30 20.13
CA THR A 43 3.73 7.49 20.80
C THR A 43 3.47 7.51 22.32
N ALA A 44 2.45 6.78 22.80
CA ALA A 44 2.13 6.68 24.20
C ALA A 44 3.28 6.13 25.08
N TYR A 45 4.23 5.42 24.48
CA TYR A 45 5.37 4.80 25.16
C TYR A 45 6.70 5.47 24.86
N ALA A 46 6.68 6.65 24.22
CA ALA A 46 7.89 7.33 23.74
C ALA A 46 8.88 7.68 24.86
N TRP A 47 8.41 7.79 26.09
CA TRP A 47 9.22 8.11 27.27
C TRP A 47 9.80 6.86 27.99
N THR A 48 9.44 5.67 27.54
CA THR A 48 9.88 4.43 28.19
C THR A 48 11.25 3.97 27.69
N ASP A 49 11.98 3.28 28.55
CA ASP A 49 13.21 2.61 28.15
C ASP A 49 12.92 1.53 27.11
N GLY A 50 13.77 1.42 26.10
CA GLY A 50 13.60 0.44 25.02
C GLY A 50 12.67 0.89 23.88
N TYR A 51 12.14 2.10 23.93
CA TYR A 51 11.29 2.65 22.86
C TYR A 51 12.01 2.70 21.51
N GLU A 52 13.27 3.11 21.49
CA GLU A 52 14.07 3.13 20.26
C GLU A 52 14.23 1.74 19.63
N LEU A 53 14.43 0.72 20.47
CA LEU A 53 14.50 -0.66 20.01
C LEU A 53 13.17 -1.13 19.45
N LEU A 54 12.06 -0.77 20.11
CA LEU A 54 10.71 -1.06 19.60
C LEU A 54 10.48 -0.44 18.22
N LEU A 55 10.85 0.83 18.04
CA LEU A 55 10.73 1.50 16.75
C LEU A 55 11.52 0.79 15.67
N LYS A 56 12.75 0.38 15.95
CA LYS A 56 13.59 -0.36 15.01
C LYS A 56 12.97 -1.71 14.62
N GLN A 57 12.38 -2.40 15.58
CA GLN A 57 11.69 -3.66 15.32
C GLN A 57 10.45 -3.47 14.44
N LEU A 58 9.66 -2.45 14.72
CA LEU A 58 8.48 -2.11 13.91
C LEU A 58 8.88 -1.72 12.48
N GLU A 59 9.92 -0.92 12.33
CA GLU A 59 10.47 -0.55 11.03
C GLU A 59 10.99 -1.76 10.26
N SER A 60 11.69 -2.67 10.94
CA SER A 60 12.21 -3.89 10.32
C SER A 60 11.08 -4.79 9.79
N ILE A 61 10.02 -4.97 10.56
CA ILE A 61 8.83 -5.73 10.14
C ILE A 61 8.16 -5.05 8.94
N ALA A 62 8.02 -3.74 8.98
CA ALA A 62 7.42 -2.96 7.91
C ALA A 62 8.27 -3.01 6.63
N ASN A 63 9.59 -2.98 6.75
CA ASN A 63 10.50 -3.17 5.62
C ASN A 63 10.35 -4.54 4.97
N GLU A 64 10.15 -5.60 5.74
CA GLU A 64 9.93 -6.93 5.20
C GLU A 64 8.64 -6.99 4.36
N VAL A 65 7.58 -6.34 4.82
CA VAL A 65 6.31 -6.26 4.08
C VAL A 65 6.53 -5.61 2.72
N VAL A 66 7.23 -4.49 2.68
CA VAL A 66 7.53 -3.78 1.43
C VAL A 66 8.44 -4.61 0.54
N GLN A 67 9.51 -5.16 1.10
CA GLN A 67 10.52 -5.89 0.34
C GLN A 67 9.96 -7.16 -0.29
N ASP A 68 9.11 -7.90 0.43
CA ASP A 68 8.45 -9.09 -0.11
C ASP A 68 7.60 -8.75 -1.34
N ALA A 69 6.85 -7.67 -1.28
CA ALA A 69 6.03 -7.21 -2.40
C ALA A 69 6.89 -6.74 -3.59
N VAL A 70 7.94 -5.97 -3.33
CA VAL A 70 8.88 -5.50 -4.35
C VAL A 70 9.57 -6.68 -5.03
N ASP A 71 10.04 -7.65 -4.26
CA ASP A 71 10.72 -8.85 -4.78
C ASP A 71 9.78 -9.68 -5.66
N ALA A 72 8.52 -9.85 -5.26
CA ALA A 72 7.52 -10.55 -6.06
C ALA A 72 7.30 -9.86 -7.43
N LEU A 73 7.20 -8.54 -7.44
CA LEU A 73 7.03 -7.77 -8.67
C LEU A 73 8.28 -7.83 -9.56
N ARG A 74 9.45 -7.71 -8.99
CA ARG A 74 10.73 -7.80 -9.73
C ARG A 74 10.92 -9.18 -10.33
N THR A 75 10.60 -10.23 -9.59
CA THR A 75 10.64 -11.61 -10.09
C THR A 75 9.73 -11.80 -11.30
N ALA A 76 8.60 -11.10 -11.33
CA ALA A 76 7.67 -11.10 -12.45
C ALA A 76 8.09 -10.17 -13.61
N GLY A 77 9.23 -9.54 -13.53
CA GLY A 77 9.76 -8.66 -14.59
C GLY A 77 9.26 -7.23 -14.55
N VAL A 78 8.69 -6.79 -13.43
CA VAL A 78 8.20 -5.42 -13.24
C VAL A 78 9.27 -4.58 -12.54
N THR A 79 9.48 -3.36 -13.03
CA THR A 79 10.31 -2.37 -12.33
C THR A 79 9.55 -1.91 -11.08
N ALA A 80 10.10 -2.23 -9.90
CA ALA A 80 9.44 -1.94 -8.64
C ALA A 80 10.41 -1.40 -7.60
N SER A 81 9.92 -0.53 -6.76
CA SER A 81 10.63 0.00 -5.60
C SER A 81 9.66 0.19 -4.44
N GLY A 82 10.18 0.38 -3.24
CA GLY A 82 9.40 0.56 -2.04
C GLY A 82 9.41 1.99 -1.54
N ASP A 83 8.32 2.38 -0.90
CA ASP A 83 8.17 3.64 -0.18
C ASP A 83 7.54 3.35 1.18
N LEU A 84 8.39 3.19 2.18
CA LEU A 84 7.98 2.92 3.56
C LEU A 84 7.80 4.24 4.31
N ARG A 85 6.65 4.42 4.94
CA ARG A 85 6.33 5.63 5.67
C ARG A 85 5.85 5.34 7.07
N GLN A 86 6.28 6.14 8.02
CA GLN A 86 5.74 6.13 9.37
C GLN A 86 4.52 7.08 9.41
N GLY A 87 3.39 6.60 9.89
CA GLY A 87 2.20 7.41 10.08
C GLY A 87 0.92 6.78 9.54
N ASP A 88 -0.02 7.64 9.19
CA ASP A 88 -1.34 7.25 8.71
C ASP A 88 -1.30 6.69 7.28
N PRO A 89 -1.95 5.54 7.02
CA PRO A 89 -1.95 4.94 5.68
C PRO A 89 -2.53 5.83 4.59
N VAL A 90 -3.61 6.53 4.86
CA VAL A 90 -4.25 7.41 3.84
C VAL A 90 -3.30 8.53 3.44
N THR A 91 -2.71 9.20 4.42
CA THR A 91 -1.73 10.27 4.18
C THR A 91 -0.52 9.73 3.43
N ALA A 92 0.00 8.56 3.81
CA ALA A 92 1.14 7.93 3.14
C ALA A 92 0.86 7.66 1.66
N ILE A 93 -0.32 7.13 1.35
CA ILE A 93 -0.73 6.83 -0.03
C ILE A 93 -0.85 8.12 -0.85
N LEU A 94 -1.54 9.13 -0.33
CA LEU A 94 -1.75 10.39 -1.04
C LEU A 94 -0.43 11.15 -1.25
N ASP A 95 0.46 11.13 -0.26
CA ASP A 95 1.79 11.73 -0.39
C ASP A 95 2.64 11.00 -1.42
N ALA A 96 2.58 9.66 -1.44
CA ALA A 96 3.29 8.87 -2.44
C ALA A 96 2.79 9.17 -3.86
N VAL A 97 1.48 9.30 -4.06
CA VAL A 97 0.91 9.68 -5.35
C VAL A 97 1.49 11.01 -5.83
N ARG A 98 1.55 11.99 -4.94
CA ARG A 98 2.06 13.31 -5.25
C ARG A 98 3.56 13.32 -5.51
N ILE A 99 4.34 12.69 -4.65
CA ILE A 99 5.81 12.70 -4.71
C ILE A 99 6.32 11.92 -5.92
N HIS A 100 5.72 10.79 -6.23
CA HIS A 100 6.11 9.96 -7.37
C HIS A 100 5.38 10.32 -8.67
N GLU A 101 4.51 11.32 -8.65
CA GLU A 101 3.70 11.72 -9.80
C GLU A 101 2.94 10.53 -10.40
N ALA A 102 2.30 9.74 -9.53
CA ALA A 102 1.62 8.52 -9.95
C ALA A 102 0.34 8.81 -10.74
N ASP A 103 0.05 7.93 -11.66
CA ASP A 103 -1.12 8.04 -12.54
C ASP A 103 -2.14 6.91 -12.36
N LEU A 104 -1.88 5.99 -11.46
CA LEU A 104 -2.81 4.94 -11.06
C LEU A 104 -2.51 4.47 -9.63
N ILE A 105 -3.56 4.19 -8.87
CA ILE A 105 -3.47 3.45 -7.61
C ILE A 105 -4.15 2.10 -7.81
N VAL A 106 -3.49 1.01 -7.42
CA VAL A 106 -4.09 -0.34 -7.37
C VAL A 106 -4.10 -0.77 -5.91
N MET A 107 -5.28 -0.93 -5.33
CA MET A 107 -5.41 -1.25 -3.92
C MET A 107 -6.57 -2.19 -3.63
N GLY A 108 -6.54 -2.83 -2.47
CA GLY A 108 -7.60 -3.70 -2.02
C GLY A 108 -8.81 -2.93 -1.49
N SER A 109 -9.97 -3.56 -1.54
CA SER A 109 -11.20 -2.98 -1.02
C SER A 109 -11.27 -3.01 0.49
N ARG A 110 -10.64 -3.99 1.14
CA ARG A 110 -10.79 -4.29 2.57
C ARG A 110 -12.23 -4.26 3.05
N ALA A 111 -13.15 -4.74 2.22
CA ALA A 111 -14.53 -4.90 2.61
C ALA A 111 -14.60 -5.85 3.81
N GLN A 112 -14.98 -5.33 4.96
CA GLN A 112 -15.43 -6.19 6.05
C GLN A 112 -16.75 -6.81 5.61
N LYS A 113 -16.76 -8.15 5.52
CA LYS A 113 -18.02 -8.86 5.39
C LYS A 113 -18.76 -8.68 6.71
N ILE A 114 -19.68 -7.73 6.72
CA ILE A 114 -20.66 -7.65 7.82
C ILE A 114 -21.70 -8.70 7.45
N ASP A 115 -21.80 -9.76 8.27
CA ASP A 115 -22.87 -10.75 8.14
C ASP A 115 -24.21 -10.01 8.08
N ASN A 116 -25.00 -10.30 7.04
CA ASN A 116 -26.32 -9.74 6.73
C ASN A 116 -26.38 -8.42 5.96
N MET A 117 -25.29 -7.88 5.44
CA MET A 117 -25.38 -6.80 4.46
C MET A 117 -24.98 -7.32 3.08
N ALA A 118 -25.90 -7.21 2.14
CA ALA A 118 -25.68 -7.60 0.74
C ALA A 118 -24.70 -6.66 0.01
N GLU A 119 -24.25 -5.60 0.66
CA GLU A 119 -23.37 -4.60 0.11
C GLU A 119 -21.96 -4.77 0.71
N ALA A 120 -21.00 -5.01 -0.17
CA ALA A 120 -19.58 -4.93 0.20
C ALA A 120 -19.23 -3.47 0.44
N LEU A 121 -19.06 -3.09 1.70
CA LEU A 121 -18.58 -1.76 2.04
C LEU A 121 -17.08 -1.69 1.78
N LEU A 122 -16.64 -0.60 1.15
CA LEU A 122 -15.22 -0.30 1.03
C LEU A 122 -14.64 -0.07 2.44
N GLY A 123 -13.40 -0.51 2.63
CA GLY A 123 -12.67 -0.24 3.87
C GLY A 123 -12.42 1.25 4.07
N SER A 124 -12.08 1.64 5.29
CA SER A 124 -11.85 3.05 5.65
C SER A 124 -10.73 3.70 4.84
N VAL A 125 -9.65 2.97 4.57
CA VAL A 125 -8.52 3.48 3.79
C VAL A 125 -8.90 3.68 2.32
N SER A 126 -9.49 2.66 1.69
CA SER A 126 -9.89 2.75 0.28
C SER A 126 -10.94 3.84 0.05
N SER A 127 -11.93 3.97 0.94
CA SER A 127 -12.93 5.04 0.86
C SER A 127 -12.30 6.43 0.95
N ALA A 128 -11.40 6.64 1.90
CA ALA A 128 -10.75 7.93 2.08
C ALA A 128 -9.83 8.28 0.90
N VAL A 129 -9.10 7.30 0.36
CA VAL A 129 -8.26 7.51 -0.83
C VAL A 129 -9.12 7.88 -2.03
N LEU A 130 -10.21 7.15 -2.29
CA LEU A 130 -11.12 7.45 -3.40
C LEU A 130 -11.68 8.87 -3.35
N LEU A 131 -12.03 9.36 -2.16
CA LEU A 131 -12.60 10.68 -2.00
C LEU A 131 -11.57 11.81 -2.14
N ARG A 132 -10.29 11.53 -1.92
CA ARG A 132 -9.25 12.57 -1.81
C ARG A 132 -8.21 12.55 -2.92
N THR A 133 -8.08 11.45 -3.64
CA THR A 133 -7.11 11.36 -4.74
C THR A 133 -7.63 11.99 -6.01
N TYR A 134 -6.72 12.47 -6.83
CA TYR A 134 -7.02 12.97 -8.17
C TYR A 134 -6.58 12.02 -9.29
N CYS A 135 -5.94 10.91 -8.96
CA CYS A 135 -5.59 9.91 -9.97
C CYS A 135 -6.58 8.73 -9.94
N PRO A 136 -6.70 7.99 -11.05
CA PRO A 136 -7.54 6.79 -11.09
C PRO A 136 -7.17 5.77 -10.02
N VAL A 137 -8.17 5.05 -9.53
CA VAL A 137 -8.00 3.99 -8.54
C VAL A 137 -8.66 2.72 -9.04
N LEU A 138 -7.90 1.65 -9.10
CA LEU A 138 -8.41 0.31 -9.31
C LEU A 138 -8.57 -0.38 -7.96
N ILE A 139 -9.80 -0.72 -7.61
CA ILE A 139 -10.10 -1.45 -6.39
C ILE A 139 -10.18 -2.94 -6.71
N VAL A 140 -9.36 -3.73 -6.01
CA VAL A 140 -9.33 -5.20 -6.13
C VAL A 140 -10.08 -5.80 -4.94
N PRO A 141 -11.25 -6.43 -5.17
CA PRO A 141 -12.02 -7.04 -4.11
C PRO A 141 -11.39 -8.31 -3.53
#